data_c020a05552993f1bc57e41070c9d6bc1
#
_entry.id   c020a05552993f1bc57e41070c9d6bc1
#
_cell.length_a   1.000
_cell.length_b   1.000
_cell.length_c   1.000
_cell.angle_alpha   90.00
_cell.angle_beta   90.00
_cell.angle_gamma   90.00
#
_symmetry.space_group_name_H-M   'P 1'
#
loop_
_entity.id
_entity.type
_entity.pdbx_description
1 polymer ?
#
loop_
_entity_poly.entity_id
_entity_poly.type
_entity_poly.pdbx_seq_one_letter_code
_entity_poly.pdbx_strand_id
1 'polypeptide(L)'
;MPVWTTIFFVGMLSSIAVFPLTFEHWWHRNQNKLIVSLVLGAPVLLYLIANGAYHEIGHAAEEYFAFIVLLGSLFIISGGILVEGDIRATPLVNTGFLALGAFLASFMGTTGASMLLIRPLLRTNSERRHTIHTPIFFIFLVSNVGGLLTPLGDPPLFLGYLRGVPFEWTFSLWKEWFFVSAILLAIYFVLDTRAYTQESPRDLATDIRRVEPLRVRGLLNIVWLVGVVLAVAFLNEKYIGEAAHYFVREWVMIAMAGLSWFLTPKIIREKQSFNWGPIAEVAVLFIGIFITMIPALLLLEEKGGELGLIHPWQFFWGTGMLSSFLDNAPTYLTFFSLAQSSGPHLAGLYPNMEMIQQIPSNVLAGISTGAVFMGAMTYIGNGPNFMVKAIAEEYGYKMPSFAGYIRWSAAILLPVFILVTVLFLL
;
A
#
# COMPACT_ATOMS: atom_id res chain seq x y z
N MET A 1 -28.94 3.81 -7.79
CA MET A 1 -28.20 5.06 -8.17
C MET A 1 -28.12 5.21 -9.70
N PRO A 2 -28.19 6.45 -10.28
CA PRO A 2 -28.00 6.66 -11.71
C PRO A 2 -26.54 6.40 -12.14
N VAL A 3 -26.34 5.75 -13.28
CA VAL A 3 -24.99 5.39 -13.78
C VAL A 3 -24.10 6.62 -14.01
N TRP A 4 -24.66 7.79 -14.41
CA TRP A 4 -23.87 8.99 -14.65
C TRP A 4 -23.12 9.50 -13.40
N THR A 5 -23.57 9.17 -12.18
CA THR A 5 -22.90 9.60 -10.95
C THR A 5 -21.50 8.95 -10.80
N THR A 6 -21.27 7.81 -11.43
CA THR A 6 -19.98 7.11 -11.40
C THR A 6 -18.89 7.84 -12.20
N ILE A 7 -19.27 8.77 -13.11
CA ILE A 7 -18.29 9.52 -13.89
C ILE A 7 -17.35 10.36 -13.02
N PHE A 8 -17.83 10.84 -11.86
CA PHE A 8 -17.01 11.59 -10.92
C PHE A 8 -15.96 10.71 -10.23
N PHE A 9 -16.30 9.47 -9.91
CA PHE A 9 -15.36 8.50 -9.37
C PHE A 9 -14.31 8.10 -10.41
N VAL A 10 -14.73 7.79 -11.63
CA VAL A 10 -13.83 7.52 -12.76
C VAL A 10 -12.94 8.74 -13.03
N GLY A 11 -13.51 9.94 -12.99
CA GLY A 11 -12.77 11.21 -13.13
C GLY A 11 -11.73 11.40 -12.02
N MET A 12 -12.06 11.07 -10.77
CA MET A 12 -11.14 11.15 -9.63
C MET A 12 -9.96 10.19 -9.80
N LEU A 13 -10.24 8.92 -10.12
CA LEU A 13 -9.22 7.91 -10.34
C LEU A 13 -8.34 8.25 -11.56
N SER A 14 -8.97 8.71 -12.66
CA SER A 14 -8.23 9.14 -13.86
C SER A 14 -7.32 10.34 -13.58
N SER A 15 -7.75 11.28 -12.73
CA SER A 15 -6.94 12.43 -12.34
C SER A 15 -5.69 11.99 -11.58
N ILE A 16 -5.81 11.05 -10.65
CA ILE A 16 -4.69 10.49 -9.87
C ILE A 16 -3.71 9.77 -10.79
N ALA A 17 -4.20 9.05 -11.81
CA ALA A 17 -3.35 8.30 -12.74
C ALA A 17 -2.67 9.18 -13.79
N VAL A 18 -3.39 10.17 -14.34
CA VAL A 18 -2.94 10.92 -15.53
C VAL A 18 -2.20 12.20 -15.16
N PHE A 19 -2.65 12.97 -14.15
CA PHE A 19 -2.08 14.28 -13.85
C PHE A 19 -0.63 14.24 -13.37
N PRO A 20 -0.16 13.25 -12.58
CA PRO A 20 1.26 13.14 -12.28
C PRO A 20 2.15 12.98 -13.52
N LEU A 21 1.62 12.40 -14.59
CA LEU A 21 2.36 12.12 -15.82
C LEU A 21 2.30 13.28 -16.84
N THR A 22 1.20 14.07 -16.83
CA THR A 22 0.95 15.09 -17.86
C THR A 22 1.14 16.51 -17.34
N PHE A 23 0.85 16.76 -16.06
CA PHE A 23 0.88 18.06 -15.40
C PHE A 23 1.69 18.01 -14.10
N GLU A 24 2.86 17.36 -14.10
CA GLU A 24 3.67 17.04 -12.93
C GLU A 24 3.86 18.25 -11.99
N HIS A 25 4.30 19.40 -12.50
CA HIS A 25 4.55 20.61 -11.71
C HIS A 25 3.29 21.14 -11.01
N TRP A 26 2.15 21.07 -11.69
CA TRP A 26 0.87 21.51 -11.14
C TRP A 26 0.37 20.52 -10.09
N TRP A 27 0.45 19.23 -10.40
CA TRP A 27 0.01 18.13 -9.52
C TRP A 27 0.84 18.01 -8.25
N HIS A 28 2.10 18.44 -8.25
CA HIS A 28 2.97 18.36 -7.06
C HIS A 28 2.43 19.13 -5.84
N ARG A 29 1.57 20.14 -6.04
CA ARG A 29 1.00 20.94 -4.96
C ARG A 29 -0.25 20.29 -4.40
N ASN A 30 -0.29 19.99 -3.10
CA ASN A 30 -1.46 19.40 -2.43
C ASN A 30 -2.72 20.28 -2.55
N GLN A 31 -2.60 21.60 -2.67
CA GLN A 31 -3.73 22.51 -2.94
C GLN A 31 -4.45 22.17 -4.25
N ASN A 32 -3.70 21.83 -5.31
CA ASN A 32 -4.28 21.49 -6.60
C ASN A 32 -5.00 20.13 -6.56
N LYS A 33 -4.45 19.18 -5.80
CA LYS A 33 -5.11 17.89 -5.51
C LYS A 33 -6.42 18.10 -4.76
N LEU A 34 -6.42 19.00 -3.76
CA LEU A 34 -7.64 19.37 -3.03
C LEU A 34 -8.68 20.01 -3.96
N ILE A 35 -8.26 20.88 -4.88
CA ILE A 35 -9.18 21.48 -5.87
C ILE A 35 -9.85 20.39 -6.70
N VAL A 36 -9.09 19.41 -7.21
CA VAL A 36 -9.67 18.30 -7.98
C VAL A 36 -10.64 17.47 -7.13
N SER A 37 -10.26 17.15 -5.89
CA SER A 37 -11.11 16.41 -4.95
C SER A 37 -12.43 17.16 -4.67
N LEU A 38 -12.38 18.48 -4.50
CA LEU A 38 -13.57 19.30 -4.27
C LEU A 38 -14.43 19.46 -5.52
N VAL A 39 -13.83 19.71 -6.67
CA VAL A 39 -14.55 19.87 -7.96
C VAL A 39 -15.31 18.59 -8.33
N LEU A 40 -14.71 17.43 -8.08
CA LEU A 40 -15.35 16.15 -8.38
C LEU A 40 -16.23 15.64 -7.23
N GLY A 41 -15.84 15.87 -5.98
CA GLY A 41 -16.58 15.39 -4.81
C GLY A 41 -17.80 16.24 -4.46
N ALA A 42 -17.72 17.58 -4.55
CA ALA A 42 -18.81 18.44 -4.13
C ALA A 42 -20.14 18.21 -4.90
N PRO A 43 -20.15 18.05 -6.24
CA PRO A 43 -21.38 17.73 -6.96
C PRO A 43 -22.01 16.40 -6.50
N VAL A 44 -21.19 15.39 -6.22
CA VAL A 44 -21.65 14.09 -5.71
C VAL A 44 -22.23 14.25 -4.30
N LEU A 45 -21.53 14.95 -3.42
CA LEU A 45 -22.00 15.20 -2.06
C LEU A 45 -23.34 15.94 -2.04
N LEU A 46 -23.48 16.99 -2.86
CA LEU A 46 -24.75 17.73 -3.00
C LEU A 46 -25.86 16.84 -3.55
N TYR A 47 -25.57 16.00 -4.52
CA TYR A 47 -26.51 15.02 -5.05
C TYR A 47 -26.97 14.02 -3.97
N LEU A 48 -26.05 13.47 -3.19
CA LEU A 48 -26.36 12.53 -2.11
C LEU A 48 -27.21 13.17 -1.02
N ILE A 49 -26.88 14.41 -0.61
CA ILE A 49 -27.66 15.19 0.36
C ILE A 49 -29.08 15.43 -0.17
N ALA A 50 -29.22 15.84 -1.42
CA ALA A 50 -30.53 16.12 -2.04
C ALA A 50 -31.40 14.85 -2.15
N ASN A 51 -30.81 13.67 -2.19
CA ASN A 51 -31.51 12.38 -2.23
C ASN A 51 -31.64 11.71 -0.85
N GLY A 52 -31.24 12.38 0.24
CA GLY A 52 -31.39 11.86 1.61
C GLY A 52 -30.44 10.73 1.99
N ALA A 53 -29.34 10.55 1.25
CA ALA A 53 -28.33 9.50 1.48
C ALA A 53 -27.37 9.86 2.65
N TYR A 54 -27.94 10.28 3.79
CA TYR A 54 -27.15 10.73 4.95
C TYR A 54 -26.41 9.59 5.65
N HIS A 55 -26.99 8.38 5.63
CA HIS A 55 -26.38 7.19 6.23
C HIS A 55 -25.09 6.82 5.50
N GLU A 56 -25.13 6.78 4.17
CA GLU A 56 -24.00 6.46 3.30
C GLU A 56 -22.88 7.51 3.42
N ILE A 57 -23.26 8.79 3.51
CA ILE A 57 -22.30 9.88 3.75
C ILE A 57 -21.64 9.72 5.12
N GLY A 58 -22.44 9.43 6.17
CA GLY A 58 -21.94 9.21 7.53
C GLY A 58 -20.94 8.06 7.58
N HIS A 59 -21.32 6.92 7.01
CA HIS A 59 -20.46 5.73 6.95
C HIS A 59 -19.13 5.98 6.20
N ALA A 60 -19.20 6.65 5.04
CA ALA A 60 -17.99 7.01 4.30
C ALA A 60 -17.10 7.99 5.07
N ALA A 61 -17.67 8.91 5.85
CA ALA A 61 -16.92 9.83 6.70
C ALA A 61 -16.22 9.09 7.87
N GLU A 62 -16.89 8.12 8.47
CA GLU A 62 -16.32 7.26 9.53
C GLU A 62 -15.17 6.41 8.98
N GLU A 63 -15.36 5.74 7.83
CA GLU A 63 -14.31 4.99 7.15
C GLU A 63 -13.11 5.89 6.81
N TYR A 64 -13.35 7.07 6.25
CA TYR A 64 -12.29 8.05 5.94
C TYR A 64 -11.53 8.48 7.19
N PHE A 65 -12.23 8.81 8.28
CA PHE A 65 -11.60 9.19 9.55
C PHE A 65 -10.71 8.07 10.08
N ALA A 66 -11.22 6.84 10.19
CA ALA A 66 -10.47 5.68 10.64
C ALA A 66 -9.23 5.41 9.75
N PHE A 67 -9.40 5.54 8.44
CA PHE A 67 -8.34 5.36 7.46
C PHE A 67 -7.21 6.38 7.61
N ILE A 68 -7.53 7.66 7.73
CA ILE A 68 -6.53 8.73 7.89
C ILE A 68 -5.84 8.65 9.25
N VAL A 69 -6.57 8.30 10.31
CA VAL A 69 -5.98 8.10 11.64
C VAL A 69 -4.97 6.96 11.63
N LEU A 70 -5.28 5.84 10.99
CA LEU A 70 -4.32 4.74 10.88
C LEU A 70 -3.08 5.15 10.11
N LEU A 71 -3.25 5.63 8.86
CA LEU A 71 -2.11 5.98 8.02
C LEU A 71 -1.26 7.08 8.66
N GLY A 72 -1.90 8.10 9.22
CA GLY A 72 -1.23 9.19 9.94
C GLY A 72 -0.44 8.70 11.15
N SER A 73 -1.02 7.79 11.94
CA SER A 73 -0.35 7.22 13.12
C SER A 73 0.87 6.39 12.72
N LEU A 74 0.73 5.49 11.76
CA LEU A 74 1.85 4.70 11.24
C LEU A 74 2.94 5.58 10.63
N PHE A 75 2.56 6.62 9.88
CA PHE A 75 3.49 7.56 9.27
C PHE A 75 4.29 8.37 10.31
N ILE A 76 3.63 8.90 11.35
CA ILE A 76 4.27 9.66 12.42
C ILE A 76 5.24 8.78 13.22
N ILE A 77 4.80 7.56 13.57
CA ILE A 77 5.59 6.62 14.36
C ILE A 77 6.79 6.12 13.57
N SER A 78 6.59 5.71 12.32
CA SER A 78 7.68 5.26 11.42
C SER A 78 8.71 6.36 11.17
N GLY A 79 8.25 7.61 11.00
CA GLY A 79 9.12 8.78 10.88
C GLY A 79 9.90 9.13 12.15
N GLY A 80 9.58 8.49 13.28
CA GLY A 80 10.33 8.58 14.54
C GLY A 80 11.44 7.52 14.70
N ILE A 81 11.59 6.61 13.73
CA ILE A 81 12.62 5.58 13.73
C ILE A 81 13.67 5.93 12.67
N LEU A 82 14.94 5.88 13.01
CA LEU A 82 16.04 6.20 12.12
C LEU A 82 17.07 5.06 12.12
N VAL A 83 17.40 4.58 10.93
CA VAL A 83 18.49 3.62 10.71
C VAL A 83 19.68 4.38 10.14
N GLU A 84 20.75 4.49 10.94
CA GLU A 84 22.03 5.11 10.56
C GLU A 84 23.10 4.02 10.40
N GLY A 85 24.13 4.33 9.66
CA GLY A 85 25.26 3.45 9.39
C GLY A 85 25.39 3.16 7.91
N ASP A 86 26.46 2.47 7.59
CA ASP A 86 26.79 2.04 6.24
C ASP A 86 27.48 0.67 6.33
N ILE A 87 26.86 -0.35 5.78
CA ILE A 87 27.38 -1.71 5.82
C ILE A 87 27.77 -2.14 4.41
N ARG A 88 28.64 -3.13 4.34
CA ARG A 88 29.13 -3.62 3.06
C ARG A 88 28.01 -4.03 2.12
N ALA A 89 27.96 -3.44 0.92
CA ALA A 89 26.93 -3.66 -0.09
C ALA A 89 27.05 -4.99 -0.83
N THR A 90 27.00 -6.10 -0.10
CA THR A 90 27.02 -7.43 -0.71
C THR A 90 25.62 -7.87 -1.16
N PRO A 91 25.49 -8.75 -2.16
CA PRO A 91 24.20 -9.27 -2.59
C PRO A 91 23.37 -9.88 -1.46
N LEU A 92 24.02 -10.56 -0.52
CA LEU A 92 23.34 -11.16 0.63
C LEU A 92 22.78 -10.08 1.58
N VAL A 93 23.55 -9.03 1.85
CA VAL A 93 23.13 -7.90 2.69
C VAL A 93 21.96 -7.17 2.06
N ASN A 94 22.04 -6.83 0.78
CA ASN A 94 20.96 -6.18 0.05
C ASN A 94 19.68 -7.04 0.03
N THR A 95 19.81 -8.34 -0.22
CA THR A 95 18.69 -9.29 -0.15
C THR A 95 18.08 -9.33 1.24
N GLY A 96 18.92 -9.32 2.29
CA GLY A 96 18.48 -9.24 3.68
C GLY A 96 17.71 -7.95 4.00
N PHE A 97 18.15 -6.79 3.48
CA PHE A 97 17.43 -5.53 3.60
C PHE A 97 16.04 -5.60 2.96
N LEU A 98 15.95 -6.17 1.75
CA LEU A 98 14.67 -6.32 1.05
C LEU A 98 13.74 -7.29 1.79
N ALA A 99 14.26 -8.41 2.28
CA ALA A 99 13.49 -9.39 3.03
C ALA A 99 12.96 -8.81 4.35
N LEU A 100 13.82 -8.11 5.11
CA LEU A 100 13.43 -7.42 6.33
C LEU A 100 12.40 -6.34 6.04
N GLY A 101 12.60 -5.57 4.97
CA GLY A 101 11.68 -4.51 4.56
C GLY A 101 10.30 -5.06 4.18
N ALA A 102 10.24 -6.14 3.43
CA ALA A 102 8.98 -6.82 3.09
C ALA A 102 8.24 -7.32 4.34
N PHE A 103 8.97 -7.88 5.31
CA PHE A 103 8.38 -8.31 6.58
C PHE A 103 7.85 -7.11 7.39
N LEU A 104 8.65 -6.07 7.57
CA LEU A 104 8.27 -4.88 8.33
C LEU A 104 7.09 -4.13 7.70
N ALA A 105 6.99 -4.12 6.37
CA ALA A 105 5.90 -3.48 5.65
C ALA A 105 4.53 -4.00 6.09
N SER A 106 4.42 -5.28 6.42
CA SER A 106 3.17 -5.87 6.94
C SER A 106 2.69 -5.26 8.26
N PHE A 107 3.57 -4.67 9.08
CA PHE A 107 3.22 -4.20 10.43
C PHE A 107 3.24 -2.68 10.57
N MET A 108 4.06 -1.99 9.79
CA MET A 108 4.20 -0.53 9.88
C MET A 108 3.74 0.21 8.62
N GLY A 109 3.11 -0.53 7.70
CA GLY A 109 2.66 -0.05 6.41
C GLY A 109 3.77 0.03 5.37
N THR A 110 3.41 -0.19 4.11
CA THR A 110 4.33 -0.11 2.96
C THR A 110 5.02 1.26 2.89
N THR A 111 4.31 2.36 3.14
CA THR A 111 4.87 3.72 3.18
C THR A 111 5.87 3.88 4.34
N GLY A 112 5.52 3.41 5.53
CA GLY A 112 6.39 3.51 6.73
C GLY A 112 7.68 2.72 6.56
N ALA A 113 7.59 1.47 6.11
CA ALA A 113 8.75 0.63 5.85
C ALA A 113 9.62 1.20 4.72
N SER A 114 9.01 1.75 3.68
CA SER A 114 9.72 2.39 2.58
C SER A 114 10.50 3.62 3.04
N MET A 115 9.89 4.51 3.84
CA MET A 115 10.58 5.67 4.41
C MET A 115 11.75 5.26 5.30
N LEU A 116 11.57 4.21 6.12
CA LEU A 116 12.58 3.75 7.06
C LEU A 116 13.81 3.17 6.36
N LEU A 117 13.63 2.37 5.31
CA LEU A 117 14.67 1.49 4.79
C LEU A 117 15.27 1.94 3.45
N ILE A 118 14.59 2.76 2.66
CA ILE A 118 15.11 3.13 1.34
C ILE A 118 16.43 3.91 1.45
N ARG A 119 16.51 4.92 2.31
CA ARG A 119 17.71 5.74 2.47
C ARG A 119 18.93 4.96 2.96
N PRO A 120 18.84 4.12 4.02
CA PRO A 120 19.93 3.25 4.42
C PRO A 120 20.37 2.31 3.29
N LEU A 121 19.44 1.70 2.56
CA LEU A 121 19.76 0.80 1.47
C LEU A 121 20.49 1.51 0.31
N LEU A 122 20.03 2.71 -0.07
CA LEU A 122 20.70 3.49 -1.11
C LEU A 122 22.08 3.97 -0.68
N ARG A 123 22.24 4.36 0.60
CA ARG A 123 23.54 4.76 1.16
C ARG A 123 24.52 3.60 1.14
N THR A 124 24.09 2.42 1.61
CA THR A 124 24.89 1.20 1.58
C THR A 124 25.39 0.84 0.17
N ASN A 125 24.65 1.24 -0.86
CA ASN A 125 25.02 0.95 -2.25
C ASN A 125 25.65 2.17 -2.99
N SER A 126 26.01 3.23 -2.28
CA SER A 126 26.47 4.49 -2.91
C SER A 126 27.80 4.38 -3.67
N GLU A 127 28.68 3.44 -3.32
CA GLU A 127 29.95 3.17 -3.97
C GLU A 127 29.82 2.28 -5.20
N ARG A 128 28.69 1.55 -5.34
CA ARG A 128 28.44 0.65 -6.46
C ARG A 128 27.84 1.40 -7.66
N ARG A 129 28.15 0.92 -8.88
CA ARG A 129 27.66 1.52 -10.13
C ARG A 129 26.47 0.78 -10.73
N HIS A 130 26.42 -0.53 -10.54
CA HIS A 130 25.42 -1.40 -11.16
C HIS A 130 24.31 -1.76 -10.15
N THR A 131 23.51 -0.77 -9.72
CA THR A 131 22.56 -0.91 -8.62
C THR A 131 21.13 -0.50 -8.95
N ILE A 132 20.82 -0.19 -10.21
CA ILE A 132 19.49 0.29 -10.64
C ILE A 132 18.35 -0.69 -10.29
N HIS A 133 18.63 -1.99 -10.27
CA HIS A 133 17.66 -3.02 -9.89
C HIS A 133 17.29 -2.98 -8.41
N THR A 134 18.14 -2.44 -7.54
CA THR A 134 17.91 -2.39 -6.09
C THR A 134 16.66 -1.55 -5.72
N PRO A 135 16.52 -0.27 -6.10
CA PRO A 135 15.29 0.46 -5.82
C PRO A 135 14.07 -0.09 -6.57
N ILE A 136 14.23 -0.73 -7.72
CA ILE A 136 13.12 -1.39 -8.45
C ILE A 136 12.57 -2.55 -7.62
N PHE A 137 13.43 -3.46 -7.14
CA PHE A 137 13.00 -4.58 -6.30
C PHE A 137 12.53 -4.13 -4.91
N PHE A 138 13.04 -3.01 -4.42
CA PHE A 138 12.52 -2.40 -3.21
C PHE A 138 11.05 -1.99 -3.39
N ILE A 139 10.69 -1.40 -4.54
CA ILE A 139 9.31 -1.10 -4.86
C ILE A 139 8.48 -2.40 -4.93
N PHE A 140 8.96 -3.43 -5.59
CA PHE A 140 8.23 -4.70 -5.68
C PHE A 140 7.95 -5.31 -4.31
N LEU A 141 9.00 -5.46 -3.49
CA LEU A 141 8.94 -6.18 -2.23
C LEU A 141 8.43 -5.32 -1.06
N VAL A 142 9.06 -4.17 -0.81
CA VAL A 142 8.79 -3.39 0.41
C VAL A 142 7.59 -2.49 0.24
N SER A 143 7.48 -1.84 -0.92
CA SER A 143 6.41 -0.88 -1.18
C SER A 143 5.08 -1.53 -1.59
N ASN A 144 5.05 -2.85 -1.86
CA ASN A 144 3.84 -3.55 -2.30
C ASN A 144 3.70 -4.94 -1.66
N VAL A 145 4.38 -5.97 -2.18
CA VAL A 145 4.20 -7.38 -1.77
C VAL A 145 4.26 -7.55 -0.25
N GLY A 146 5.19 -6.85 0.40
CA GLY A 146 5.38 -6.88 1.85
C GLY A 146 4.15 -6.47 2.66
N GLY A 147 3.24 -5.67 2.10
CA GLY A 147 2.04 -5.19 2.78
C GLY A 147 0.91 -6.22 2.96
N LEU A 148 1.04 -7.46 2.47
CA LEU A 148 -0.10 -8.39 2.38
C LEU A 148 -0.52 -9.05 3.70
N LEU A 149 0.37 -9.22 4.70
CA LEU A 149 0.09 -10.12 5.84
C LEU A 149 -0.82 -9.54 6.92
N THR A 150 -0.99 -8.24 7.01
CA THR A 150 -1.89 -7.62 8.00
C THR A 150 -2.69 -6.48 7.40
N PRO A 151 -3.83 -6.11 8.00
CA PRO A 151 -4.57 -4.92 7.58
C PRO A 151 -3.79 -3.60 7.68
N LEU A 152 -2.73 -3.59 8.49
CA LEU A 152 -1.84 -2.43 8.66
C LEU A 152 -0.83 -2.27 7.52
N GLY A 153 -0.59 -3.36 6.76
CA GLY A 153 0.46 -3.42 5.76
C GLY A 153 0.18 -2.55 4.54
N ASP A 154 -1.04 -2.63 4.02
CA ASP A 154 -1.40 -1.86 2.82
C ASP A 154 -2.85 -1.35 2.90
N PRO A 155 -3.15 -0.13 2.41
CA PRO A 155 -4.47 0.50 2.46
C PRO A 155 -5.65 -0.39 2.05
N PRO A 156 -5.60 -1.19 0.99
CA PRO A 156 -6.68 -2.10 0.61
C PRO A 156 -7.14 -3.01 1.73
N LEU A 157 -6.19 -3.62 2.43
CA LEU A 157 -6.49 -4.59 3.48
C LEU A 157 -7.13 -3.93 4.70
N PHE A 158 -6.71 -2.71 5.02
CA PHE A 158 -7.34 -1.96 6.10
C PHE A 158 -8.78 -1.55 5.76
N LEU A 159 -9.05 -1.16 4.52
CA LEU A 159 -10.41 -0.88 4.07
C LEU A 159 -11.29 -2.14 4.09
N GLY A 160 -10.74 -3.30 3.74
CA GLY A 160 -11.42 -4.59 3.93
C GLY A 160 -11.72 -4.85 5.42
N TYR A 161 -10.76 -4.58 6.29
CA TYR A 161 -10.94 -4.71 7.74
C TYR A 161 -12.04 -3.76 8.28
N LEU A 162 -12.10 -2.51 7.83
CA LEU A 162 -13.19 -1.58 8.19
C LEU A 162 -14.56 -2.09 7.72
N ARG A 163 -14.59 -2.87 6.66
CA ARG A 163 -15.80 -3.52 6.12
C ARG A 163 -16.05 -4.91 6.69
N GLY A 164 -15.42 -5.24 7.80
CA GLY A 164 -15.69 -6.43 8.60
C GLY A 164 -14.89 -7.69 8.22
N VAL A 165 -13.86 -7.57 7.36
CA VAL A 165 -12.90 -8.67 7.18
C VAL A 165 -12.13 -8.85 8.50
N PRO A 166 -12.07 -10.05 9.09
CA PRO A 166 -11.35 -10.26 10.34
C PRO A 166 -9.86 -9.92 10.22
N PHE A 167 -9.30 -9.31 11.29
CA PHE A 167 -7.87 -8.95 11.31
C PHE A 167 -6.98 -10.16 11.02
N GLU A 168 -7.28 -11.27 11.66
CA GLU A 168 -6.56 -12.52 11.54
C GLU A 168 -6.66 -13.18 10.16
N TRP A 169 -7.69 -12.85 9.38
CA TRP A 169 -7.90 -13.46 8.06
C TRP A 169 -6.74 -13.18 7.10
N THR A 170 -6.15 -12.00 7.13
CA THR A 170 -5.05 -11.65 6.22
C THR A 170 -3.81 -12.52 6.43
N PHE A 171 -3.62 -13.09 7.62
CA PHE A 171 -2.55 -14.07 7.85
C PHE A 171 -2.74 -15.36 7.05
N SER A 172 -3.95 -15.69 6.61
CA SER A 172 -4.18 -16.85 5.74
C SER A 172 -3.46 -16.73 4.40
N LEU A 173 -3.16 -15.49 3.97
CA LEU A 173 -2.47 -15.16 2.72
C LEU A 173 -0.93 -15.32 2.82
N TRP A 174 -0.43 -15.90 3.92
CA TRP A 174 1.02 -16.07 4.13
C TRP A 174 1.70 -16.90 3.06
N LYS A 175 0.98 -17.85 2.42
CA LYS A 175 1.52 -18.72 1.38
C LYS A 175 1.82 -17.94 0.11
N GLU A 176 0.87 -17.12 -0.34
CA GLU A 176 0.97 -16.23 -1.49
C GLU A 176 2.06 -15.19 -1.25
N TRP A 177 2.08 -14.58 -0.07
CA TRP A 177 3.08 -13.63 0.34
C TRP A 177 4.50 -14.22 0.33
N PHE A 178 4.67 -15.40 0.95
CA PHE A 178 5.95 -16.07 1.05
C PHE A 178 6.45 -16.50 -0.34
N PHE A 179 5.56 -17.09 -1.15
CA PHE A 179 5.89 -17.57 -2.48
C PHE A 179 6.40 -16.43 -3.39
N VAL A 180 5.64 -15.33 -3.46
CA VAL A 180 6.02 -14.17 -4.28
C VAL A 180 7.30 -13.52 -3.73
N SER A 181 7.39 -13.30 -2.42
CA SER A 181 8.57 -12.71 -1.79
C SER A 181 9.83 -13.57 -2.02
N ALA A 182 9.74 -14.88 -1.84
CA ALA A 182 10.87 -15.79 -2.02
C ALA A 182 11.38 -15.79 -3.46
N ILE A 183 10.48 -15.85 -4.46
CA ILE A 183 10.86 -15.78 -5.87
C ILE A 183 11.52 -14.44 -6.21
N LEU A 184 10.93 -13.33 -5.78
CA LEU A 184 11.48 -12.00 -6.06
C LEU A 184 12.85 -11.81 -5.39
N LEU A 185 13.01 -12.26 -4.15
CA LEU A 185 14.31 -12.24 -3.46
C LEU A 185 15.36 -13.12 -4.16
N ALA A 186 14.97 -14.29 -4.65
CA ALA A 186 15.86 -15.17 -5.41
C ALA A 186 16.28 -14.52 -6.74
N ILE A 187 15.35 -13.95 -7.50
CA ILE A 187 15.66 -13.22 -8.74
C ILE A 187 16.57 -12.02 -8.43
N TYR A 188 16.26 -11.25 -7.39
CA TYR A 188 17.09 -10.14 -6.96
C TYR A 188 18.52 -10.58 -6.62
N PHE A 189 18.66 -11.62 -5.80
CA PHE A 189 19.98 -12.14 -5.40
C PHE A 189 20.83 -12.54 -6.60
N VAL A 190 20.23 -13.20 -7.60
CA VAL A 190 20.93 -13.59 -8.84
C VAL A 190 21.35 -12.36 -9.65
N LEU A 191 20.45 -11.39 -9.80
CA LEU A 191 20.74 -10.16 -10.54
C LEU A 191 21.81 -9.32 -9.84
N ASP A 192 21.68 -9.14 -8.50
CA ASP A 192 22.63 -8.36 -7.72
C ASP A 192 24.00 -9.03 -7.64
N THR A 193 24.06 -10.37 -7.60
CA THR A 193 25.33 -11.12 -7.67
C THR A 193 26.02 -10.89 -9.03
N ARG A 194 25.28 -10.95 -10.13
CA ARG A 194 25.83 -10.64 -11.45
C ARG A 194 26.32 -9.20 -11.56
N ALA A 195 25.55 -8.25 -11.04
CA ALA A 195 25.94 -6.84 -11.01
C ALA A 195 27.18 -6.62 -10.13
N TYR A 196 27.24 -7.27 -8.96
CA TYR A 196 28.37 -7.20 -8.05
C TYR A 196 29.69 -7.68 -8.67
N THR A 197 29.65 -8.73 -9.48
CA THR A 197 30.85 -9.23 -10.20
C THR A 197 31.36 -8.29 -11.28
N GLN A 198 30.56 -7.30 -11.70
CA GLN A 198 30.92 -6.28 -12.69
C GLN A 198 31.46 -5.00 -12.04
N GLU A 199 31.40 -4.89 -10.71
CA GLU A 199 31.92 -3.73 -9.99
C GLU A 199 33.45 -3.67 -10.03
N SER A 200 34.01 -2.45 -10.07
CA SER A 200 35.46 -2.30 -10.09
C SER A 200 36.08 -2.66 -8.73
N PRO A 201 37.30 -3.25 -8.70
CA PRO A 201 37.99 -3.53 -7.44
C PRO A 201 38.19 -2.28 -6.57
N ARG A 202 38.27 -1.09 -7.20
CA ARG A 202 38.42 0.19 -6.50
C ARG A 202 37.13 0.58 -5.76
N ASP A 203 35.99 0.41 -6.41
CA ASP A 203 34.68 0.76 -5.82
C ASP A 203 34.38 -0.20 -4.65
N LEU A 204 34.64 -1.51 -4.82
CA LEU A 204 34.49 -2.49 -3.75
C LEU A 204 35.47 -2.26 -2.56
N ALA A 205 36.71 -1.82 -2.83
CA ALA A 205 37.65 -1.45 -1.78
C ALA A 205 37.22 -0.19 -1.02
N THR A 206 36.53 0.72 -1.69
CA THR A 206 35.99 1.93 -1.07
C THR A 206 34.80 1.59 -0.15
N ASP A 207 33.88 0.72 -0.61
CA ASP A 207 32.77 0.20 0.16
C ASP A 207 33.26 -0.46 1.46
N ILE A 208 34.29 -1.31 1.41
CA ILE A 208 34.88 -1.95 2.60
C ILE A 208 35.46 -0.93 3.61
N ARG A 209 36.05 0.18 3.11
CA ARG A 209 36.69 1.17 3.98
C ARG A 209 35.70 2.13 4.65
N ARG A 210 34.50 2.30 4.08
CA ARG A 210 33.48 3.22 4.58
C ARG A 210 32.45 2.58 5.51
N VAL A 211 32.63 1.31 5.85
CA VAL A 211 31.71 0.59 6.72
C VAL A 211 31.55 1.29 8.07
N GLU A 212 30.31 1.66 8.39
CA GLU A 212 29.88 2.15 9.68
C GLU A 212 28.84 1.20 10.28
N PRO A 213 28.92 0.85 11.57
CA PRO A 213 27.97 -0.08 12.17
C PRO A 213 26.55 0.48 12.13
N LEU A 214 25.57 -0.38 11.78
CA LEU A 214 24.17 0.00 11.81
C LEU A 214 23.74 0.37 13.23
N ARG A 215 23.08 1.49 13.35
CA ARG A 215 22.48 1.99 14.60
C ARG A 215 21.02 2.34 14.35
N VAL A 216 20.14 1.80 15.16
CA VAL A 216 18.73 2.15 15.14
C VAL A 216 18.47 3.13 16.27
N ARG A 217 17.97 4.31 15.93
CA ARG A 217 17.56 5.33 16.92
C ARG A 217 16.05 5.46 16.94
N GLY A 218 15.52 5.93 18.05
CA GLY A 218 14.08 6.09 18.21
C GLY A 218 13.35 4.77 18.52
N LEU A 219 14.03 3.79 19.14
CA LEU A 219 13.47 2.46 19.45
C LEU A 219 12.16 2.51 20.25
N LEU A 220 11.91 3.58 21.02
CA LEU A 220 10.65 3.76 21.73
C LEU A 220 9.44 3.78 20.77
N ASN A 221 9.64 4.21 19.52
CA ASN A 221 8.59 4.18 18.51
C ASN A 221 8.15 2.76 18.14
N ILE A 222 8.96 1.75 18.35
CA ILE A 222 8.55 0.35 18.18
C ILE A 222 7.46 0.00 19.21
N VAL A 223 7.53 0.51 20.42
CA VAL A 223 6.50 0.30 21.44
C VAL A 223 5.19 0.94 21.02
N TRP A 224 5.23 2.17 20.49
CA TRP A 224 4.04 2.86 19.98
C TRP A 224 3.48 2.16 18.75
N LEU A 225 4.33 1.64 17.86
CA LEU A 225 3.91 0.83 16.71
C LEU A 225 3.18 -0.43 17.16
N VAL A 226 3.75 -1.17 18.12
CA VAL A 226 3.09 -2.35 18.71
C VAL A 226 1.75 -1.95 19.33
N GLY A 227 1.69 -0.79 20.02
CA GLY A 227 0.44 -0.25 20.55
C GLY A 227 -0.64 -0.04 19.46
N VAL A 228 -0.26 0.50 18.29
CA VAL A 228 -1.18 0.64 17.14
C VAL A 228 -1.62 -0.73 16.62
N VAL A 229 -0.69 -1.68 16.45
CA VAL A 229 -1.01 -3.06 16.00
C VAL A 229 -2.02 -3.71 16.96
N LEU A 230 -1.78 -3.62 18.27
CA LEU A 230 -2.68 -4.18 19.29
C LEU A 230 -4.03 -3.46 19.30
N ALA A 231 -4.06 -2.14 19.11
CA ALA A 231 -5.30 -1.38 19.03
C ALA A 231 -6.16 -1.86 17.85
N VAL A 232 -5.58 -2.01 16.66
CA VAL A 232 -6.32 -2.49 15.48
C VAL A 232 -6.76 -3.94 15.66
N ALA A 233 -5.91 -4.81 16.22
CA ALA A 233 -6.23 -6.22 16.39
C ALA A 233 -7.32 -6.49 17.44
N PHE A 234 -7.36 -5.71 18.54
CA PHE A 234 -8.17 -6.04 19.71
C PHE A 234 -9.22 -4.99 20.06
N LEU A 235 -9.15 -3.75 19.58
CA LEU A 235 -10.19 -2.73 19.86
C LEU A 235 -11.22 -2.66 18.75
N ASN A 236 -11.90 -3.77 18.51
CA ASN A 236 -12.99 -3.91 17.54
C ASN A 236 -14.23 -4.50 18.21
N GLU A 237 -15.36 -4.53 17.51
CA GLU A 237 -16.64 -5.01 18.04
C GLU A 237 -16.57 -6.41 18.64
N LYS A 238 -15.75 -7.30 18.11
CA LYS A 238 -15.56 -8.67 18.59
C LYS A 238 -15.07 -8.71 20.05
N TYR A 239 -14.21 -7.76 20.46
CA TYR A 239 -13.58 -7.77 21.77
C TYR A 239 -14.12 -6.72 22.74
N ILE A 240 -14.54 -5.56 22.26
CA ILE A 240 -15.01 -4.44 23.10
C ILE A 240 -16.50 -4.09 22.89
N GLY A 241 -17.21 -4.85 22.01
CA GLY A 241 -18.63 -4.66 21.77
C GLY A 241 -18.97 -3.26 21.32
N GLU A 242 -20.09 -2.69 21.85
CA GLU A 242 -20.59 -1.36 21.47
C GLU A 242 -19.58 -0.22 21.70
N ALA A 243 -18.58 -0.40 22.57
CA ALA A 243 -17.54 0.61 22.78
C ALA A 243 -16.73 0.88 21.51
N ALA A 244 -16.69 -0.04 20.53
CA ALA A 244 -16.03 0.16 19.25
C ALA A 244 -16.62 1.34 18.45
N HIS A 245 -17.92 1.59 18.57
CA HIS A 245 -18.62 2.70 17.89
C HIS A 245 -18.21 4.10 18.37
N TYR A 246 -17.54 4.21 19.53
CA TYR A 246 -17.00 5.47 20.04
C TYR A 246 -15.58 5.78 19.55
N PHE A 247 -15.11 5.14 18.49
CA PHE A 247 -13.76 5.32 17.92
C PHE A 247 -12.62 5.09 18.92
N VAL A 248 -12.80 4.17 19.88
CA VAL A 248 -11.80 3.89 20.93
C VAL A 248 -10.46 3.49 20.30
N ARG A 249 -10.48 2.67 19.25
CA ARG A 249 -9.30 2.29 18.48
C ARG A 249 -8.58 3.50 17.90
N GLU A 250 -9.31 4.38 17.26
CA GLU A 250 -8.79 5.58 16.61
C GLU A 250 -8.16 6.53 17.64
N TRP A 251 -8.81 6.75 18.78
CA TRP A 251 -8.25 7.55 19.87
C TRP A 251 -6.97 6.97 20.46
N VAL A 252 -6.88 5.65 20.59
CA VAL A 252 -5.64 4.98 21.03
C VAL A 252 -4.54 5.17 19.99
N MET A 253 -4.83 5.02 18.70
CA MET A 253 -3.86 5.26 17.62
C MET A 253 -3.36 6.72 17.61
N ILE A 254 -4.26 7.70 17.77
CA ILE A 254 -3.91 9.12 17.90
C ILE A 254 -3.01 9.35 19.13
N ALA A 255 -3.33 8.73 20.26
CA ALA A 255 -2.51 8.83 21.47
C ALA A 255 -1.10 8.26 21.26
N MET A 256 -0.96 7.08 20.60
CA MET A 256 0.33 6.49 20.26
C MET A 256 1.14 7.39 19.31
N ALA A 257 0.50 7.96 18.31
CA ALA A 257 1.13 8.92 17.40
C ALA A 257 1.55 10.20 18.13
N GLY A 258 0.74 10.72 19.04
CA GLY A 258 1.05 11.88 19.88
C GLY A 258 2.25 11.60 20.79
N LEU A 259 2.26 10.46 21.47
CA LEU A 259 3.40 10.05 22.29
C LEU A 259 4.69 9.92 21.46
N SER A 260 4.60 9.32 20.27
CA SER A 260 5.72 9.28 19.32
C SER A 260 6.19 10.69 18.96
N TRP A 261 5.26 11.61 18.67
CA TRP A 261 5.60 12.97 18.24
C TRP A 261 6.33 13.76 19.32
N PHE A 262 5.85 13.70 20.55
CA PHE A 262 6.40 14.50 21.67
C PHE A 262 7.62 13.87 22.33
N LEU A 263 7.73 12.53 22.36
CA LEU A 263 8.83 11.84 23.04
C LEU A 263 10.00 11.52 22.11
N THR A 264 9.85 11.63 20.81
CA THR A 264 10.96 11.41 19.86
C THR A 264 11.77 12.69 19.69
N PRO A 265 13.10 12.67 19.90
CA PRO A 265 13.96 13.83 19.66
C PRO A 265 13.83 14.36 18.22
N LYS A 266 13.69 15.67 18.05
CA LYS A 266 13.50 16.33 16.74
C LYS A 266 14.60 15.98 15.73
N ILE A 267 15.83 15.84 16.19
CA ILE A 267 16.98 15.47 15.36
C ILE A 267 16.80 14.15 14.61
N ILE A 268 16.04 13.19 15.18
CA ILE A 268 15.75 11.91 14.53
C ILE A 268 14.87 12.15 13.29
N ARG A 269 13.81 12.96 13.45
CA ARG A 269 12.88 13.29 12.36
C ARG A 269 13.55 14.15 11.29
N GLU A 270 14.42 15.10 11.68
CA GLU A 270 15.20 15.92 10.75
C GLU A 270 16.13 15.06 9.90
N LYS A 271 16.87 14.14 10.52
CA LYS A 271 17.76 13.20 9.81
C LYS A 271 16.99 12.21 8.91
N GLN A 272 15.77 11.83 9.30
CA GLN A 272 14.86 11.01 8.50
C GLN A 272 14.24 11.82 7.35
N SER A 273 14.47 13.14 7.28
CA SER A 273 13.83 14.05 6.32
C SER A 273 12.30 13.97 6.38
N PHE A 274 11.77 13.83 7.63
CA PHE A 274 10.33 13.75 7.84
C PHE A 274 9.65 15.04 7.38
N ASN A 275 8.61 14.91 6.58
CA ASN A 275 7.74 16.02 6.17
C ASN A 275 6.29 15.54 6.06
N TRP A 276 5.35 16.44 6.22
CA TRP A 276 3.92 16.15 6.20
C TRP A 276 3.33 15.96 4.80
N GLY A 277 4.12 16.19 3.74
CA GLY A 277 3.68 16.13 2.35
C GLY A 277 2.92 14.85 1.99
N PRO A 278 3.51 13.66 2.20
CA PRO A 278 2.89 12.40 1.81
C PRO A 278 1.55 12.13 2.49
N ILE A 279 1.44 12.34 3.81
CA ILE A 279 0.18 12.10 4.51
C ILE A 279 -0.88 13.16 4.18
N ALA A 280 -0.47 14.41 3.96
CA ALA A 280 -1.38 15.46 3.51
C ALA A 280 -1.90 15.19 2.09
N GLU A 281 -1.06 14.66 1.21
CA GLU A 281 -1.46 14.22 -0.13
C GLU A 281 -2.54 13.15 -0.06
N VAL A 282 -2.30 12.10 0.72
CA VAL A 282 -3.28 11.03 0.93
C VAL A 282 -4.58 11.61 1.49
N ALA A 283 -4.53 12.46 2.51
CA ALA A 283 -5.73 13.03 3.11
C ALA A 283 -6.57 13.82 2.09
N VAL A 284 -5.95 14.68 1.28
CA VAL A 284 -6.71 15.51 0.33
C VAL A 284 -7.25 14.73 -0.87
N LEU A 285 -6.56 13.69 -1.31
CA LEU A 285 -7.04 12.84 -2.41
C LEU A 285 -8.15 11.90 -1.96
N PHE A 286 -7.97 11.27 -0.80
CA PHE A 286 -8.91 10.28 -0.32
C PHE A 286 -10.24 10.87 0.13
N ILE A 287 -10.32 12.14 0.56
CA ILE A 287 -11.62 12.78 0.78
C ILE A 287 -12.44 12.82 -0.52
N GLY A 288 -11.81 13.14 -1.65
CA GLY A 288 -12.46 13.09 -2.98
C GLY A 288 -12.87 11.68 -3.38
N ILE A 289 -11.98 10.69 -3.16
CA ILE A 289 -12.24 9.29 -3.45
C ILE A 289 -13.44 8.79 -2.63
N PHE A 290 -13.43 8.94 -1.31
CA PHE A 290 -14.48 8.44 -0.43
C PHE A 290 -15.85 9.03 -0.77
N ILE A 291 -15.93 10.31 -1.12
CA ILE A 291 -17.19 10.94 -1.53
C ILE A 291 -17.65 10.42 -2.89
N THR A 292 -16.77 10.43 -3.89
CA THR A 292 -17.14 10.06 -5.26
C THR A 292 -17.39 8.57 -5.43
N MET A 293 -16.84 7.74 -4.56
CA MET A 293 -16.98 6.28 -4.56
C MET A 293 -18.37 5.83 -4.10
N ILE A 294 -19.07 6.57 -3.24
CA ILE A 294 -20.36 6.16 -2.67
C ILE A 294 -21.36 5.70 -3.76
N PRO A 295 -21.68 6.51 -4.79
CA PRO A 295 -22.61 6.09 -5.83
C PRO A 295 -22.13 4.89 -6.64
N ALA A 296 -20.81 4.77 -6.85
CA ALA A 296 -20.23 3.66 -7.59
C ALA A 296 -20.39 2.33 -6.85
N LEU A 297 -20.12 2.33 -5.54
CA LEU A 297 -20.29 1.14 -4.70
C LEU A 297 -21.75 0.73 -4.60
N LEU A 298 -22.68 1.66 -4.37
CA LEU A 298 -24.11 1.38 -4.34
C LEU A 298 -24.62 0.79 -5.67
N LEU A 299 -24.10 1.28 -6.80
CA LEU A 299 -24.44 0.72 -8.11
C LEU A 299 -23.88 -0.70 -8.29
N LEU A 300 -22.67 -0.95 -7.81
CA LEU A 300 -22.07 -2.28 -7.83
C LEU A 300 -22.79 -3.27 -6.91
N GLU A 301 -23.25 -2.82 -5.76
CA GLU A 301 -24.10 -3.63 -4.86
C GLU A 301 -25.42 -4.02 -5.54
N GLU A 302 -26.00 -3.13 -6.34
CA GLU A 302 -27.27 -3.38 -7.05
C GLU A 302 -27.08 -4.26 -8.29
N LYS A 303 -26.01 -4.04 -9.09
CA LYS A 303 -25.85 -4.61 -10.44
C LYS A 303 -24.57 -5.41 -10.67
N GLY A 304 -23.69 -5.46 -9.70
CA GLY A 304 -22.39 -6.10 -9.86
C GLY A 304 -22.46 -7.58 -10.26
N GLY A 305 -23.45 -8.30 -9.73
CA GLY A 305 -23.68 -9.71 -10.09
C GLY A 305 -23.91 -9.97 -11.58
N GLU A 306 -24.33 -8.96 -12.35
CA GLU A 306 -24.53 -9.08 -13.79
C GLU A 306 -23.21 -9.12 -14.59
N LEU A 307 -22.08 -8.73 -13.99
CA LEU A 307 -20.77 -8.70 -14.65
C LEU A 307 -20.16 -10.09 -14.84
N GLY A 308 -20.71 -11.13 -14.21
CA GLY A 308 -20.34 -12.51 -14.45
C GLY A 308 -18.93 -12.93 -14.02
N LEU A 309 -18.29 -12.20 -13.10
CA LEU A 309 -17.04 -12.63 -12.47
C LEU A 309 -17.36 -13.71 -11.42
N ILE A 310 -16.80 -14.90 -11.59
CA ILE A 310 -17.10 -16.05 -10.75
C ILE A 310 -15.85 -16.75 -10.19
N HIS A 311 -14.71 -16.63 -10.87
CA HIS A 311 -13.49 -17.34 -10.47
C HIS A 311 -12.50 -16.44 -9.73
N PRO A 312 -11.76 -16.93 -8.70
CA PRO A 312 -10.78 -16.16 -7.96
C PRO A 312 -9.73 -15.50 -8.85
N TRP A 313 -9.27 -16.18 -9.91
CA TRP A 313 -8.30 -15.62 -10.85
C TRP A 313 -8.87 -14.43 -11.65
N GLN A 314 -10.17 -14.38 -11.94
CA GLN A 314 -10.79 -13.24 -12.62
C GLN A 314 -10.75 -12.00 -11.70
N PHE A 315 -11.07 -12.18 -10.43
CA PHE A 315 -10.97 -11.12 -9.43
C PHE A 315 -9.52 -10.67 -9.22
N PHE A 316 -8.56 -11.59 -9.19
CA PHE A 316 -7.13 -11.28 -9.09
C PHE A 316 -6.66 -10.40 -10.25
N TRP A 317 -6.88 -10.83 -11.48
CA TRP A 317 -6.45 -10.08 -12.65
C TRP A 317 -7.25 -8.79 -12.86
N GLY A 318 -8.56 -8.81 -12.65
CA GLY A 318 -9.41 -7.63 -12.75
C GLY A 318 -9.00 -6.55 -11.76
N THR A 319 -8.92 -6.90 -10.48
CA THR A 319 -8.46 -5.99 -9.42
C THR A 319 -7.04 -5.52 -9.68
N GLY A 320 -6.14 -6.46 -10.00
CA GLY A 320 -4.73 -6.16 -10.19
C GLY A 320 -4.43 -5.28 -11.40
N MET A 321 -5.09 -5.50 -12.53
CA MET A 321 -4.92 -4.64 -13.71
C MET A 321 -5.35 -3.21 -13.43
N LEU A 322 -6.46 -2.99 -12.72
CA LEU A 322 -6.84 -1.66 -12.30
C LEU A 322 -5.85 -1.09 -11.28
N SER A 323 -5.47 -1.85 -10.25
CA SER A 323 -4.50 -1.44 -9.23
C SER A 323 -3.13 -1.06 -9.81
N SER A 324 -2.77 -1.59 -10.96
CA SER A 324 -1.51 -1.26 -11.64
C SER A 324 -1.44 0.22 -12.08
N PHE A 325 -2.56 0.84 -12.38
CA PHE A 325 -2.64 2.21 -12.89
C PHE A 325 -3.44 3.17 -12.00
N LEU A 326 -4.31 2.62 -11.18
CA LEU A 326 -5.11 3.36 -10.19
C LEU A 326 -4.59 3.03 -8.80
N ASP A 327 -4.94 3.87 -7.82
CA ASP A 327 -4.62 3.57 -6.43
C ASP A 327 -5.27 2.23 -6.01
N ASN A 328 -4.51 1.41 -5.28
CA ASN A 328 -4.90 0.05 -4.91
C ASN A 328 -6.10 0.02 -3.95
N ALA A 329 -6.28 1.02 -3.11
CA ALA A 329 -7.32 1.07 -2.09
C ALA A 329 -8.74 1.20 -2.69
N PRO A 330 -9.06 2.20 -3.53
CA PRO A 330 -10.38 2.30 -4.16
C PRO A 330 -10.64 1.13 -5.12
N THR A 331 -9.59 0.61 -5.76
CA THR A 331 -9.70 -0.57 -6.63
C THR A 331 -10.15 -1.79 -5.84
N TYR A 332 -9.54 -2.02 -4.68
CA TYR A 332 -9.94 -3.11 -3.78
C TYR A 332 -11.42 -3.00 -3.38
N LEU A 333 -11.86 -1.83 -2.92
CA LEU A 333 -13.26 -1.64 -2.51
C LEU A 333 -14.25 -1.86 -3.66
N THR A 334 -13.89 -1.46 -4.87
CA THR A 334 -14.71 -1.69 -6.07
C THR A 334 -14.96 -3.19 -6.29
N PHE A 335 -13.89 -3.99 -6.28
CA PHE A 335 -14.02 -5.44 -6.48
C PHE A 335 -14.55 -6.17 -5.24
N PHE A 336 -14.34 -5.65 -4.05
CA PHE A 336 -14.95 -6.15 -2.82
C PHE A 336 -16.47 -6.02 -2.88
N SER A 337 -17.02 -4.83 -3.19
CA SER A 337 -18.47 -4.62 -3.34
C SER A 337 -19.05 -5.43 -4.51
N LEU A 338 -18.30 -5.57 -5.62
CA LEU A 338 -18.67 -6.43 -6.72
C LEU A 338 -18.80 -7.91 -6.29
N ALA A 339 -17.86 -8.41 -5.52
CA ALA A 339 -17.90 -9.78 -5.02
C ALA A 339 -19.03 -9.98 -4.00
N GLN A 340 -19.30 -8.99 -3.14
CA GLN A 340 -20.44 -9.02 -2.20
C GLN A 340 -21.80 -9.11 -2.94
N SER A 341 -22.00 -8.31 -3.97
CA SER A 341 -23.25 -8.37 -4.77
C SER A 341 -23.47 -9.71 -5.45
N SER A 342 -22.37 -10.40 -5.79
CA SER A 342 -22.39 -11.74 -6.36
C SER A 342 -22.41 -12.85 -5.31
N GLY A 343 -22.42 -12.51 -4.02
CA GLY A 343 -22.25 -13.41 -2.88
C GLY A 343 -23.13 -14.65 -2.89
N PRO A 344 -24.46 -14.54 -3.06
CA PRO A 344 -25.34 -15.72 -3.13
C PRO A 344 -24.98 -16.68 -4.27
N HIS A 345 -24.60 -16.17 -5.43
CA HIS A 345 -24.18 -16.99 -6.57
C HIS A 345 -22.80 -17.63 -6.31
N LEU A 346 -21.85 -16.87 -5.79
CA LEU A 346 -20.51 -17.37 -5.43
C LEU A 346 -20.56 -18.42 -4.33
N ALA A 347 -21.44 -18.26 -3.32
CA ALA A 347 -21.63 -19.25 -2.27
C ALA A 347 -22.12 -20.60 -2.84
N GLY A 348 -22.97 -20.59 -3.85
CA GLY A 348 -23.39 -21.79 -4.56
C GLY A 348 -22.28 -22.50 -5.33
N LEU A 349 -21.31 -21.73 -5.88
CA LEU A 349 -20.16 -22.28 -6.59
C LEU A 349 -19.05 -22.78 -5.66
N TYR A 350 -18.92 -22.19 -4.47
CA TYR A 350 -17.87 -22.50 -3.50
C TYR A 350 -18.44 -22.91 -2.13
N PRO A 351 -19.28 -23.99 -2.05
CA PRO A 351 -20.03 -24.35 -0.83
C PRO A 351 -19.13 -24.77 0.34
N ASN A 352 -17.87 -25.16 0.08
CA ASN A 352 -16.91 -25.60 1.09
C ASN A 352 -15.96 -24.50 1.55
N MET A 353 -16.07 -23.28 0.98
CA MET A 353 -15.22 -22.17 1.38
C MET A 353 -15.85 -21.36 2.51
N GLU A 354 -15.02 -20.88 3.42
CA GLU A 354 -15.45 -19.92 4.44
C GLU A 354 -15.95 -18.65 3.78
N MET A 355 -17.11 -18.18 4.23
CA MET A 355 -17.71 -16.93 3.73
C MET A 355 -17.31 -15.77 4.64
N ILE A 356 -16.65 -14.77 4.09
CA ILE A 356 -16.23 -13.56 4.78
C ILE A 356 -16.97 -12.39 4.15
N GLN A 357 -17.82 -11.73 4.93
CA GLN A 357 -18.67 -10.63 4.42
C GLN A 357 -19.40 -11.01 3.12
N GLN A 358 -19.98 -12.19 3.08
CA GLN A 358 -20.68 -12.78 1.92
C GLN A 358 -19.78 -13.09 0.70
N ILE A 359 -18.46 -13.05 0.85
CA ILE A 359 -17.49 -13.37 -0.20
C ILE A 359 -16.79 -14.69 0.17
N PRO A 360 -16.68 -15.66 -0.75
CA PRO A 360 -15.84 -16.84 -0.51
C PRO A 360 -14.37 -16.44 -0.29
N SER A 361 -13.72 -17.07 0.70
CA SER A 361 -12.36 -16.74 1.13
C SER A 361 -11.34 -16.77 -0.02
N ASN A 362 -11.46 -17.70 -0.98
CA ASN A 362 -10.60 -17.78 -2.15
C ASN A 362 -10.79 -16.60 -3.14
N VAL A 363 -12.04 -16.12 -3.30
CA VAL A 363 -12.33 -14.92 -4.10
C VAL A 363 -11.76 -13.68 -3.43
N LEU A 364 -11.94 -13.54 -2.11
CA LEU A 364 -11.39 -12.45 -1.34
C LEU A 364 -9.85 -12.46 -1.35
N ALA A 365 -9.23 -13.65 -1.36
CA ALA A 365 -7.79 -13.81 -1.54
C ALA A 365 -7.33 -13.30 -2.93
N GLY A 366 -8.09 -13.61 -3.98
CA GLY A 366 -7.83 -13.08 -5.32
C GLY A 366 -7.88 -11.54 -5.37
N ILE A 367 -8.92 -10.93 -4.78
CA ILE A 367 -9.06 -9.47 -4.70
C ILE A 367 -7.88 -8.85 -3.93
N SER A 368 -7.58 -9.40 -2.75
CA SER A 368 -6.55 -8.87 -1.84
C SER A 368 -5.15 -8.96 -2.44
N THR A 369 -4.78 -10.13 -2.98
CA THR A 369 -3.48 -10.34 -3.63
C THR A 369 -3.37 -9.55 -4.93
N GLY A 370 -4.43 -9.46 -5.73
CA GLY A 370 -4.47 -8.65 -6.94
C GLY A 370 -4.23 -7.17 -6.64
N ALA A 371 -4.96 -6.60 -5.67
CA ALA A 371 -4.81 -5.20 -5.27
C ALA A 371 -3.41 -4.88 -4.79
N VAL A 372 -2.85 -5.71 -3.90
CA VAL A 372 -1.55 -5.45 -3.26
C VAL A 372 -0.38 -5.73 -4.22
N PHE A 373 -0.36 -6.89 -4.88
CA PHE A 373 0.78 -7.29 -5.70
C PHE A 373 0.92 -6.46 -6.97
N MET A 374 -0.19 -6.21 -7.67
CA MET A 374 -0.12 -5.52 -8.95
C MET A 374 -0.01 -3.99 -8.81
N GLY A 375 -0.16 -3.43 -7.61
CA GLY A 375 0.26 -2.07 -7.30
C GLY A 375 1.74 -1.81 -7.62
N ALA A 376 2.57 -2.87 -7.60
CA ALA A 376 3.97 -2.81 -7.98
C ALA A 376 4.24 -2.65 -9.50
N MET A 377 3.23 -2.80 -10.36
CA MET A 377 3.42 -2.83 -11.83
C MET A 377 3.81 -1.48 -12.40
N THR A 378 3.41 -0.36 -11.77
CA THR A 378 3.75 0.99 -12.21
C THR A 378 4.17 1.88 -11.02
N TYR A 379 4.75 3.04 -11.32
CA TYR A 379 5.08 4.02 -10.28
C TYR A 379 3.85 4.63 -9.59
N ILE A 380 2.70 4.63 -10.25
CA ILE A 380 1.45 5.25 -9.76
C ILE A 380 0.48 4.25 -9.14
N GLY A 381 0.73 2.95 -9.21
CA GLY A 381 -0.17 1.91 -8.68
C GLY A 381 -0.23 1.87 -7.14
N ASN A 382 0.77 2.44 -6.45
CA ASN A 382 0.75 2.61 -5.00
C ASN A 382 1.61 3.83 -4.60
N GLY A 383 1.17 4.61 -3.63
CA GLY A 383 1.83 5.85 -3.17
C GLY A 383 3.32 5.73 -2.87
N PRO A 384 3.79 4.71 -2.12
CA PRO A 384 5.22 4.55 -1.82
C PRO A 384 6.10 4.31 -3.05
N ASN A 385 5.57 3.85 -4.18
CA ASN A 385 6.37 3.60 -5.38
C ASN A 385 7.01 4.88 -5.92
N PHE A 386 6.19 5.94 -6.06
CA PHE A 386 6.65 7.23 -6.53
C PHE A 386 7.61 7.90 -5.54
N MET A 387 7.33 7.76 -4.23
CA MET A 387 8.21 8.26 -3.17
C MET A 387 9.59 7.58 -3.23
N VAL A 388 9.66 6.27 -3.38
CA VAL A 388 10.92 5.52 -3.51
C VAL A 388 11.68 5.96 -4.76
N LYS A 389 10.99 6.12 -5.90
CA LYS A 389 11.58 6.65 -7.13
C LYS A 389 12.22 8.03 -6.89
N ALA A 390 11.47 8.97 -6.31
CA ALA A 390 11.93 10.33 -6.05
C ALA A 390 13.16 10.35 -5.11
N ILE A 391 13.14 9.57 -4.04
CA ILE A 391 14.28 9.44 -3.11
C ILE A 391 15.49 8.82 -3.82
N ALA A 392 15.30 7.80 -4.65
CA ALA A 392 16.41 7.20 -5.40
C ALA A 392 17.05 8.19 -6.37
N GLU A 393 16.25 9.01 -7.06
CA GLU A 393 16.73 10.06 -7.95
C GLU A 393 17.48 11.18 -7.19
N GLU A 394 17.02 11.54 -5.99
CA GLU A 394 17.72 12.46 -5.07
C GLU A 394 19.11 11.94 -4.67
N TYR A 395 19.24 10.61 -4.50
CA TYR A 395 20.52 9.93 -4.23
C TYR A 395 21.37 9.70 -5.49
N GLY A 396 20.94 10.21 -6.66
CA GLY A 396 21.70 10.14 -7.92
C GLY A 396 21.46 8.87 -8.74
N TYR A 397 20.51 8.02 -8.36
CA TYR A 397 20.12 6.85 -9.15
C TYR A 397 19.35 7.28 -10.40
N LYS A 398 19.75 6.80 -11.56
CA LYS A 398 19.02 7.03 -12.82
C LYS A 398 17.85 6.06 -12.93
N MET A 399 16.75 6.38 -12.25
CA MET A 399 15.56 5.54 -12.31
C MET A 399 15.01 5.43 -13.73
N PRO A 400 14.45 4.26 -14.12
CA PRO A 400 13.82 4.09 -15.42
C PRO A 400 12.68 5.09 -15.63
N SER A 401 12.47 5.51 -16.87
CA SER A 401 11.24 6.22 -17.23
C SER A 401 10.00 5.37 -16.92
N PHE A 402 8.83 5.97 -16.93
CA PHE A 402 7.57 5.24 -16.67
C PHE A 402 7.43 3.97 -17.53
N ALA A 403 7.64 4.10 -18.85
CA ALA A 403 7.61 2.94 -19.74
C ALA A 403 8.79 1.97 -19.52
N GLY A 404 9.97 2.49 -19.13
CA GLY A 404 11.12 1.68 -18.76
C GLY A 404 10.83 0.82 -17.51
N TYR A 405 10.19 1.40 -16.50
CA TYR A 405 9.81 0.67 -15.30
C TYR A 405 8.76 -0.42 -15.60
N ILE A 406 7.74 -0.12 -16.42
CA ILE A 406 6.75 -1.12 -16.84
C ILE A 406 7.41 -2.31 -17.54
N ARG A 407 8.47 -2.11 -18.33
CA ARG A 407 9.22 -3.22 -18.93
C ARG A 407 9.88 -4.10 -17.87
N TRP A 408 10.47 -3.51 -16.82
CA TRP A 408 11.04 -4.24 -15.69
C TRP A 408 9.97 -5.01 -14.93
N SER A 409 8.88 -4.35 -14.54
CA SER A 409 7.81 -4.96 -13.77
C SER A 409 7.10 -6.05 -14.58
N ALA A 410 6.78 -5.80 -15.84
CA ALA A 410 6.15 -6.81 -16.69
C ALA A 410 7.04 -8.05 -16.89
N ALA A 411 8.33 -7.86 -17.16
CA ALA A 411 9.25 -8.98 -17.36
C ALA A 411 9.44 -9.86 -16.12
N ILE A 412 9.36 -9.28 -14.91
CA ILE A 412 9.61 -9.98 -13.65
C ILE A 412 8.30 -10.40 -12.98
N LEU A 413 7.36 -9.48 -12.82
CA LEU A 413 6.15 -9.72 -12.02
C LEU A 413 5.09 -10.53 -12.77
N LEU A 414 4.86 -10.31 -14.08
CA LEU A 414 3.83 -11.07 -14.80
C LEU A 414 4.06 -12.58 -14.77
N PRO A 415 5.28 -13.12 -15.02
CA PRO A 415 5.54 -14.55 -14.85
C PRO A 415 5.23 -15.06 -13.43
N VAL A 416 5.60 -14.27 -12.41
CA VAL A 416 5.30 -14.62 -11.00
C VAL A 416 3.80 -14.63 -10.73
N PHE A 417 3.06 -13.65 -11.25
CA PHE A 417 1.61 -13.58 -11.08
C PHE A 417 0.85 -14.68 -11.84
N ILE A 418 1.36 -15.11 -12.98
CA ILE A 418 0.84 -16.31 -13.67
C ILE A 418 1.04 -17.54 -12.79
N LEU A 419 2.20 -17.69 -12.15
CA LEU A 419 2.43 -18.80 -11.22
C LEU A 419 1.52 -18.72 -9.99
N VAL A 420 1.30 -17.53 -9.43
CA VAL A 420 0.30 -17.33 -8.35
C VAL A 420 -1.08 -17.77 -8.79
N THR A 421 -1.50 -17.39 -9.99
CA THR A 421 -2.79 -17.79 -10.56
C THR A 421 -2.94 -19.31 -10.63
N VAL A 422 -1.94 -19.99 -11.19
CA VAL A 422 -1.98 -21.44 -11.37
C VAL A 422 -1.93 -22.21 -10.06
N LEU A 423 -1.18 -21.72 -9.06
CA LEU A 423 -0.95 -22.45 -7.82
C LEU A 423 -1.98 -22.18 -6.72
N PHE A 424 -2.60 -21.00 -6.72
CA PHE A 424 -3.45 -20.57 -5.60
C PHE A 424 -4.87 -20.15 -6.00
N LEU A 425 -5.13 -19.85 -7.30
CA LEU A 425 -6.38 -19.20 -7.71
C LEU A 425 -7.16 -19.99 -8.79
N LEU A 426 -6.62 -21.07 -9.34
CA LEU A 426 -7.31 -22.05 -10.17
C LEU A 426 -7.76 -23.22 -9.29
#